data_f7109b7b1b01a38a925c130187130517
#
_entry.id   f7109b7b1b01a38a925c130187130517
#
_cell.length_a   1.000
_cell.length_b   1.000
_cell.length_c   1.000
_cell.angle_alpha   90.00
_cell.angle_beta   90.00
_cell.angle_gamma   90.00
#
_symmetry.space_group_name_H-M   'P 1'
#
loop_
_entity.id
_entity.type
_entity.pdbx_description
1 polymer ?
#
loop_
_entity_poly.entity_id
_entity_poly.type
_entity_poly.pdbx_seq_one_letter_code
_entity_poly.pdbx_strand_id
1 'polypeptide(L)'
;GHAYGASTDTGIGWAYKPDNGFAVSSNIGTKSNTSCKTTAHPCGTSGSYINTGFLTDESKTSWATQIGYTQPRYSASAIVNVKSNGWSDSYFKAGDVNGDAEARSNMTSVGLRAWWRPEETGTATPSISLGYDTTEYDTASSSQDTSSAYFVGLNWVDVFQPDDKIGVA
;
A
#
# COMPACT_ATOMS: atom_id res chain seq x y z
N GLY A 1 -3.89 3.72 -4.39
CA GLY A 1 -3.84 2.98 -3.36
C GLY A 1 -4.13 1.50 -3.26
N HIS A 2 -4.03 0.72 -4.36
CA HIS A 2 -4.36 -0.72 -4.28
C HIS A 2 -3.30 -1.57 -3.54
N ALA A 3 -2.06 -1.10 -3.47
CA ALA A 3 -0.99 -1.80 -2.75
C ALA A 3 -1.22 -1.87 -1.23
N TYR A 4 -2.06 -1.00 -0.69
CA TYR A 4 -2.19 -0.81 0.75
C TYR A 4 -3.55 -1.25 1.30
N GLY A 5 -4.35 -1.86 0.50
CA GLY A 5 -5.59 -2.46 0.93
C GLY A 5 -6.69 -2.37 -0.10
N ALA A 6 -7.44 -3.43 -0.14
CA ALA A 6 -8.71 -3.50 -0.84
C ALA A 6 -9.84 -3.11 0.14
N SER A 7 -11.08 -3.25 -0.27
CA SER A 7 -12.25 -3.02 0.59
C SER A 7 -12.15 -3.82 1.90
N THR A 8 -12.51 -3.20 3.00
CA THR A 8 -12.59 -3.79 4.33
C THR A 8 -14.04 -4.09 4.69
N ASP A 9 -14.26 -5.08 5.57
CA ASP A 9 -15.59 -5.30 6.16
C ASP A 9 -15.81 -4.36 7.34
N THR A 10 -14.77 -4.14 8.13
CA THR A 10 -14.78 -3.25 9.30
C THR A 10 -13.42 -2.57 9.42
N GLY A 11 -13.40 -1.34 9.83
CA GLY A 11 -12.16 -0.62 10.04
C GLY A 11 -12.35 0.67 10.82
N ILE A 12 -11.24 1.19 11.31
CA ILE A 12 -11.14 2.48 11.98
C ILE A 12 -9.87 3.18 11.50
N GLY A 13 -9.94 4.50 11.40
CA GLY A 13 -8.80 5.29 11.02
C GLY A 13 -8.88 6.70 11.57
N TRP A 14 -7.73 7.35 11.60
CA TRP A 14 -7.61 8.75 11.96
C TRP A 14 -6.61 9.45 11.04
N ALA A 15 -6.75 10.74 10.91
CA ALA A 15 -5.82 11.59 10.20
C ALA A 15 -5.63 12.91 10.95
N TYR A 16 -4.40 13.41 10.95
CA TYR A 16 -4.05 14.70 11.49
C TYR A 16 -3.23 15.48 10.47
N LYS A 17 -3.68 16.68 10.16
CA LYS A 17 -3.05 17.55 9.16
C LYS A 17 -2.98 18.97 9.72
N PRO A 18 -1.89 19.34 10.40
CA PRO A 18 -1.64 20.73 10.79
C PRO A 18 -1.30 21.60 9.58
N ASP A 19 -1.36 22.94 9.77
CA ASP A 19 -1.15 23.91 8.69
C ASP A 19 0.31 24.08 8.24
N ASN A 20 1.25 23.34 8.84
CA ASN A 20 2.68 23.45 8.58
C ASN A 20 3.20 22.56 7.45
N GLY A 21 2.32 21.90 6.71
CA GLY A 21 2.66 21.00 5.60
C GLY A 21 2.78 19.53 5.99
N PHE A 22 2.80 19.19 7.27
CA PHE A 22 2.78 17.78 7.71
C PHE A 22 1.37 17.18 7.63
N ALA A 23 1.33 15.88 7.37
CA ALA A 23 0.14 15.07 7.46
C ALA A 23 0.52 13.69 7.99
N VAL A 24 -0.25 13.18 8.94
CA VAL A 24 -0.11 11.83 9.48
C VAL A 24 -1.47 11.16 9.47
N SER A 25 -1.54 9.92 9.05
CA SER A 25 -2.75 9.12 9.14
C SER A 25 -2.43 7.67 9.50
N SER A 26 -3.36 7.02 10.17
CA SER A 26 -3.28 5.60 10.45
C SER A 26 -4.64 4.96 10.33
N ASN A 27 -4.69 3.81 9.69
CA ASN A 27 -5.92 3.08 9.44
C ASN A 27 -5.68 1.59 9.70
N ILE A 28 -6.62 0.97 10.39
CA ILE A 28 -6.68 -0.48 10.53
C ILE A 28 -7.99 -0.97 9.94
N GLY A 29 -7.93 -1.99 9.12
CA GLY A 29 -9.08 -2.62 8.51
C GLY A 29 -9.00 -4.12 8.58
N THR A 30 -10.13 -4.77 8.69
CA THR A 30 -10.22 -6.23 8.75
C THR A 30 -11.21 -6.76 7.73
N LYS A 31 -10.99 -8.01 7.34
CA LYS A 31 -11.91 -8.82 6.54
C LYS A 31 -12.09 -10.16 7.20
N SER A 32 -13.27 -10.74 7.03
CA SER A 32 -13.51 -12.12 7.40
C SER A 32 -12.57 -13.04 6.60
N ASN A 33 -11.92 -13.94 7.31
CA ASN A 33 -11.11 -14.96 6.67
C ASN A 33 -11.97 -16.19 6.37
N THR A 34 -12.18 -16.46 5.09
CA THR A 34 -12.94 -17.62 4.62
C THR A 34 -12.08 -18.88 4.45
N SER A 35 -10.77 -18.75 4.65
CA SER A 35 -9.84 -19.88 4.55
C SER A 35 -9.49 -20.40 5.93
N CYS A 36 -9.70 -21.68 6.16
CA CYS A 36 -9.24 -22.31 7.39
C CYS A 36 -7.73 -22.44 7.38
N LYS A 37 -7.09 -21.92 8.41
CA LYS A 37 -5.62 -21.88 8.50
C LYS A 37 -4.96 -23.20 8.81
N THR A 38 -5.59 -24.04 9.58
CA THR A 38 -4.99 -25.30 10.04
C THR A 38 -6.02 -26.39 10.25
N THR A 39 -5.56 -27.65 10.23
CA THR A 39 -6.34 -28.80 10.68
C THR A 39 -6.72 -28.74 12.17
N ALA A 40 -6.02 -27.92 12.96
CA ALA A 40 -6.31 -27.70 14.38
C ALA A 40 -7.51 -26.76 14.59
N HIS A 41 -7.82 -25.92 13.61
CA HIS A 41 -8.99 -25.05 13.61
C HIS A 41 -9.81 -25.28 12.35
N PRO A 42 -10.44 -26.43 12.19
CA PRO A 42 -11.26 -26.70 11.03
C PRO A 42 -12.42 -25.69 10.99
N CYS A 43 -12.66 -25.09 9.86
CA CYS A 43 -13.92 -24.41 9.62
C CYS A 43 -15.01 -25.43 9.93
N GLY A 44 -15.90 -25.10 10.85
CA GLY A 44 -16.99 -25.98 11.20
C GLY A 44 -17.76 -26.39 9.95
N THR A 45 -18.27 -27.58 9.92
CA THR A 45 -19.09 -28.16 8.83
C THR A 45 -20.30 -27.31 8.44
N SER A 46 -20.59 -26.25 9.18
CA SER A 46 -21.68 -25.29 8.95
C SER A 46 -21.22 -23.92 8.50
N GLY A 47 -19.99 -23.73 8.06
CA GLY A 47 -19.51 -22.42 7.57
C GLY A 47 -19.33 -21.37 8.66
N SER A 48 -19.27 -21.75 9.92
CA SER A 48 -18.99 -20.83 11.03
C SER A 48 -17.50 -20.54 11.08
N TYR A 49 -17.14 -19.30 10.80
CA TYR A 49 -15.77 -18.81 10.92
C TYR A 49 -15.50 -18.38 12.36
N ILE A 50 -14.60 -19.09 13.02
CA ILE A 50 -14.21 -18.81 14.41
C ILE A 50 -13.05 -17.80 14.39
N ASN A 51 -13.12 -16.79 15.27
CA ASN A 51 -12.07 -15.77 15.43
C ASN A 51 -11.76 -14.97 14.16
N THR A 52 -12.77 -14.68 13.34
CA THR A 52 -12.62 -13.90 12.09
C THR A 52 -13.16 -12.49 12.16
N GLY A 53 -13.61 -12.06 13.33
CA GLY A 53 -14.10 -10.70 13.58
C GLY A 53 -12.98 -9.66 13.70
N PHE A 54 -13.36 -8.41 13.97
CA PHE A 54 -12.43 -7.30 14.11
C PHE A 54 -11.40 -7.54 15.21
N LEU A 55 -10.10 -7.41 14.86
CA LEU A 55 -8.95 -7.64 15.76
C LEU A 55 -8.86 -9.04 16.36
N THR A 56 -9.42 -10.04 15.72
CA THR A 56 -9.26 -11.44 16.14
C THR A 56 -8.12 -12.12 15.37
N ASP A 57 -7.57 -13.18 15.91
CA ASP A 57 -6.36 -13.85 15.42
C ASP A 57 -6.48 -14.39 13.99
N GLU A 58 -7.69 -14.76 13.57
CA GLU A 58 -7.95 -15.36 12.25
C GLU A 58 -8.43 -14.34 11.21
N SER A 59 -8.68 -13.10 11.59
CA SER A 59 -9.10 -12.07 10.64
C SER A 59 -7.95 -11.66 9.71
N LYS A 60 -8.28 -11.41 8.46
CA LYS A 60 -7.36 -10.72 7.55
C LYS A 60 -7.30 -9.27 7.97
N THR A 61 -6.12 -8.79 8.33
CA THR A 61 -5.94 -7.43 8.85
C THR A 61 -4.93 -6.67 8.02
N SER A 62 -5.19 -5.38 7.82
CA SER A 62 -4.26 -4.43 7.22
C SER A 62 -4.19 -3.19 8.09
N TRP A 63 -3.01 -2.87 8.57
CA TRP A 63 -2.74 -1.66 9.35
C TRP A 63 -1.74 -0.79 8.61
N ALA A 64 -2.21 0.33 8.08
CA ALA A 64 -1.43 1.28 7.32
C ALA A 64 -1.23 2.57 8.09
N THR A 65 0.00 3.03 8.19
CA THR A 65 0.38 4.33 8.75
C THR A 65 1.17 5.12 7.71
N GLN A 66 0.75 6.35 7.47
CA GLN A 66 1.37 7.25 6.52
C GLN A 66 1.78 8.55 7.19
N ILE A 67 2.95 9.04 6.82
CA ILE A 67 3.43 10.39 7.13
C ILE A 67 3.80 11.09 5.82
N GLY A 68 3.49 12.36 5.72
CA GLY A 68 3.83 13.18 4.56
C GLY A 68 4.17 14.61 4.97
N TYR A 69 4.98 15.24 4.15
CA TYR A 69 5.29 16.65 4.22
C TYR A 69 5.17 17.27 2.84
N THR A 70 4.34 18.30 2.72
CA THR A 70 4.04 18.94 1.44
C THR A 70 4.23 20.45 1.55
N GLN A 71 4.97 20.96 0.61
CA GLN A 71 5.18 22.39 0.37
C GLN A 71 4.73 22.75 -1.05
N PRO A 72 4.60 24.03 -1.43
CA PRO A 72 4.11 24.42 -2.75
C PRO A 72 4.88 23.82 -3.93
N ARG A 73 6.16 23.50 -3.76
CA ARG A 73 7.03 23.02 -4.84
C ARG A 73 7.60 21.63 -4.64
N TYR A 74 7.40 21.00 -3.50
CA TYR A 74 7.87 19.64 -3.25
C TYR A 74 7.02 18.94 -2.20
N SER A 75 7.08 17.63 -2.24
CA SER A 75 6.46 16.78 -1.22
C SER A 75 7.27 15.51 -1.07
N ALA A 76 7.26 14.97 0.12
CA ALA A 76 7.74 13.63 0.40
C ALA A 76 6.76 12.92 1.35
N SER A 77 6.56 11.64 1.14
CA SER A 77 5.72 10.82 2.02
C SER A 77 6.22 9.39 2.12
N ALA A 78 5.95 8.79 3.25
CA ALA A 78 6.21 7.38 3.51
C ALA A 78 4.95 6.73 4.07
N ILE A 79 4.70 5.50 3.67
CA ILE A 79 3.64 4.65 4.21
C ILE A 79 4.23 3.30 4.59
N VAL A 80 3.83 2.79 5.75
CA VAL A 80 4.09 1.41 6.17
C VAL A 80 2.75 0.73 6.34
N ASN A 81 2.62 -0.46 5.78
CA ASN A 81 1.42 -1.27 5.91
C ASN A 81 1.78 -2.69 6.36
N VAL A 82 1.32 -3.06 7.54
CA VAL A 82 1.44 -4.41 8.08
C VAL A 82 0.14 -5.16 7.77
N LYS A 83 0.27 -6.29 7.11
CA LYS A 83 -0.84 -7.13 6.68
C LYS A 83 -0.70 -8.52 7.28
N SER A 84 -1.80 -9.11 7.67
CA SER A 84 -1.80 -10.44 8.27
C SER A 84 -2.86 -11.35 7.69
N ASN A 85 -2.62 -12.64 7.86
CA ASN A 85 -3.55 -13.71 7.54
C ASN A 85 -3.99 -13.75 6.07
N GLY A 86 -3.07 -13.42 5.15
CA GLY A 86 -3.36 -13.45 3.73
C GLY A 86 -4.26 -12.29 3.28
N TRP A 87 -4.08 -11.11 3.87
CA TRP A 87 -4.70 -9.91 3.31
C TRP A 87 -4.32 -9.76 1.85
N SER A 88 -5.30 -9.72 0.98
CA SER A 88 -5.09 -9.67 -0.46
C SER A 88 -4.46 -8.34 -0.87
N ASP A 89 -3.36 -8.41 -1.59
CA ASP A 89 -2.63 -7.29 -2.17
C ASP A 89 -2.63 -7.44 -3.69
N SER A 90 -3.29 -6.50 -4.38
CA SER A 90 -3.37 -6.54 -5.85
C SER A 90 -2.11 -6.01 -6.54
N TYR A 91 -1.25 -5.31 -5.83
CA TYR A 91 -0.03 -4.71 -6.38
C TYR A 91 1.19 -5.62 -6.21
N PHE A 92 1.42 -6.10 -4.98
CA PHE A 92 2.44 -7.08 -4.68
C PHE A 92 1.78 -8.43 -4.40
N LYS A 93 1.69 -9.26 -5.41
CA LYS A 93 1.27 -10.65 -5.25
C LYS A 93 2.51 -11.52 -5.08
N ALA A 94 2.51 -12.35 -4.05
CA ALA A 94 3.51 -13.41 -3.96
C ALA A 94 3.42 -14.26 -5.23
N GLY A 95 4.55 -14.45 -5.92
CA GLY A 95 4.62 -15.04 -7.23
C GLY A 95 4.31 -16.54 -7.32
N ASP A 96 3.47 -17.06 -6.42
CA ASP A 96 2.99 -18.42 -6.50
C ASP A 96 1.82 -18.50 -7.47
N VAL A 97 1.99 -19.33 -8.51
CA VAL A 97 0.98 -19.62 -9.54
C VAL A 97 -0.35 -20.11 -8.98
N ASN A 98 -0.39 -20.58 -7.74
CA ASN A 98 -1.56 -21.16 -7.10
C ASN A 98 -2.21 -20.27 -6.03
N GLY A 99 -1.65 -19.10 -5.73
CA GLY A 99 -2.21 -18.17 -4.74
C GLY A 99 -2.17 -18.63 -3.27
N ASP A 100 -1.59 -19.80 -3.00
CA ASP A 100 -1.62 -20.41 -1.67
C ASP A 100 -0.64 -19.72 -0.69
N ALA A 101 0.45 -19.15 -1.17
CA ALA A 101 1.40 -18.43 -0.35
C ALA A 101 0.81 -17.11 0.17
N GLU A 102 0.05 -16.39 -0.66
CA GLU A 102 -0.63 -15.15 -0.27
C GLU A 102 -1.74 -15.40 0.77
N ALA A 103 -2.42 -16.54 0.68
CA ALA A 103 -3.57 -16.84 1.53
C ALA A 103 -3.24 -17.01 3.02
N ARG A 104 -1.97 -17.19 3.39
CA ARG A 104 -1.52 -17.51 4.74
C ARG A 104 -0.36 -16.66 5.24
N SER A 105 0.11 -15.71 4.46
CA SER A 105 1.28 -14.92 4.80
C SER A 105 0.93 -13.65 5.57
N ASN A 106 1.86 -13.27 6.43
CA ASN A 106 1.97 -11.91 6.90
C ASN A 106 2.89 -11.14 5.96
N MET A 107 2.62 -9.87 5.75
CA MET A 107 3.37 -9.03 4.83
C MET A 107 3.59 -7.66 5.44
N THR A 108 4.76 -7.09 5.22
CA THR A 108 5.04 -5.69 5.52
C THR A 108 5.40 -4.96 4.25
N SER A 109 4.62 -3.95 3.90
CA SER A 109 4.85 -3.10 2.73
C SER A 109 5.30 -1.71 3.15
N VAL A 110 6.31 -1.19 2.47
CA VAL A 110 6.78 0.19 2.62
C VAL A 110 6.69 0.88 1.27
N GLY A 111 6.10 2.07 1.25
CA GLY A 111 6.04 2.90 0.06
C GLY A 111 6.59 4.29 0.35
N LEU A 112 7.43 4.76 -0.55
CA LEU A 112 8.02 6.08 -0.52
C LEU A 112 7.60 6.85 -1.77
N ARG A 113 7.23 8.13 -1.61
CA ARG A 113 6.86 9.02 -2.69
C ARG A 113 7.50 10.38 -2.47
N ALA A 114 7.99 10.96 -3.54
CA ALA A 114 8.45 12.33 -3.56
C ALA A 114 8.13 12.97 -4.89
N TRP A 115 7.89 14.26 -4.88
CA TRP A 115 7.84 15.06 -6.10
C TRP A 115 8.44 16.44 -5.84
N TRP A 116 8.94 17.00 -6.91
CA TRP A 116 9.44 18.37 -6.99
C TRP A 116 9.00 19.02 -8.29
N ARG A 117 8.72 20.31 -8.27
CA ARG A 117 8.42 21.09 -9.46
C ARG A 117 9.23 22.40 -9.50
N PRO A 118 9.64 22.85 -10.68
CA PRO A 118 10.30 24.14 -10.84
C PRO A 118 9.35 25.30 -10.50
N GLU A 119 9.89 26.47 -10.24
CA GLU A 119 9.11 27.68 -9.99
C GLU A 119 8.40 28.18 -11.24
N GLU A 120 9.08 28.09 -12.37
CA GLU A 120 8.60 28.53 -13.67
C GLU A 120 8.18 27.34 -14.54
N THR A 121 7.08 27.50 -15.29
CA THR A 121 6.64 26.60 -16.36
C THR A 121 7.16 27.08 -17.72
N GLY A 122 6.98 26.29 -18.77
CA GLY A 122 7.48 26.66 -20.12
C GLY A 122 9.00 26.57 -20.28
N THR A 123 9.69 25.92 -19.35
CA THR A 123 11.14 25.72 -19.39
C THR A 123 11.50 24.28 -19.73
N ALA A 124 12.78 24.03 -20.07
CA ALA A 124 13.28 22.68 -20.29
C ALA A 124 13.37 21.84 -19.00
N THR A 125 13.19 22.46 -17.82
CA THR A 125 13.27 21.78 -16.53
C THR A 125 11.95 21.12 -16.20
N PRO A 126 11.89 19.77 -16.07
CA PRO A 126 10.65 19.07 -15.76
C PRO A 126 10.33 19.13 -14.28
N SER A 127 9.08 18.91 -13.95
CA SER A 127 8.70 18.39 -12.63
C SER A 127 9.12 16.92 -12.53
N ILE A 128 9.60 16.50 -11.36
CA ILE A 128 10.11 15.16 -11.12
C ILE A 128 9.23 14.48 -10.09
N SER A 129 8.84 13.26 -10.37
CA SER A 129 8.12 12.38 -9.43
C SER A 129 8.91 11.09 -9.23
N LEU A 130 9.06 10.68 -7.99
CA LEU A 130 9.79 9.49 -7.60
C LEU A 130 8.91 8.60 -6.72
N GLY A 131 9.03 7.31 -6.91
CA GLY A 131 8.39 6.34 -6.04
C GLY A 131 9.21 5.07 -5.89
N TYR A 132 9.13 4.51 -4.70
CA TYR A 132 9.69 3.22 -4.36
C TYR A 132 8.71 2.46 -3.47
N ASP A 133 8.48 1.21 -3.79
CA ASP A 133 7.65 0.30 -3.02
C ASP A 133 8.40 -0.99 -2.76
N THR A 134 8.31 -1.51 -1.57
CA THR A 134 8.81 -2.84 -1.23
C THR A 134 7.83 -3.57 -0.33
N THR A 135 7.77 -4.88 -0.47
CA THR A 135 7.00 -5.77 0.41
C THR A 135 7.87 -6.95 0.78
N GLU A 136 7.93 -7.21 2.08
CA GLU A 136 8.52 -8.41 2.66
C GLU A 136 7.40 -9.38 3.01
N TYR A 137 7.59 -10.65 2.67
CA TYR A 137 6.65 -11.73 2.95
C TYR A 137 7.21 -12.62 4.05
N ASP A 138 6.40 -12.86 5.07
CA ASP A 138 6.69 -13.84 6.12
C ASP A 138 6.00 -15.16 5.77
N THR A 139 6.56 -15.90 4.83
CA THR A 139 6.05 -17.19 4.41
C THR A 139 7.14 -18.26 4.48
N ALA A 140 6.84 -19.35 5.18
CA ALA A 140 7.74 -20.49 5.29
C ALA A 140 7.83 -21.33 4.00
N SER A 141 7.05 -21.04 2.96
CA SER A 141 6.91 -21.91 1.79
C SER A 141 7.07 -21.23 0.42
N SER A 142 7.29 -19.92 0.36
CA SER A 142 7.52 -19.25 -0.92
C SER A 142 9.01 -19.08 -1.18
N SER A 143 9.39 -19.24 -2.44
CA SER A 143 10.76 -18.94 -2.92
C SER A 143 11.00 -17.43 -3.06
N GLN A 144 10.02 -16.59 -2.76
CA GLN A 144 10.10 -15.15 -2.90
C GLN A 144 9.83 -14.47 -1.57
N ASP A 145 10.89 -13.92 -0.98
CA ASP A 145 10.84 -13.27 0.33
C ASP A 145 10.53 -11.76 0.21
N THR A 146 10.82 -11.16 -0.93
CA THR A 146 10.70 -9.71 -1.13
C THR A 146 10.26 -9.39 -2.55
N SER A 147 9.40 -8.38 -2.67
CA SER A 147 9.07 -7.74 -3.95
C SER A 147 9.31 -6.25 -3.86
N SER A 148 9.86 -5.64 -4.90
CA SER A 148 10.06 -4.20 -4.95
C SER A 148 9.75 -3.62 -6.33
N ALA A 149 9.36 -2.36 -6.34
CA ALA A 149 9.12 -1.59 -7.56
C ALA A 149 9.56 -0.15 -7.34
N TYR A 150 9.97 0.49 -8.42
CA TYR A 150 10.26 1.93 -8.42
C TYR A 150 9.72 2.57 -9.69
N PHE A 151 9.49 3.87 -9.61
CA PHE A 151 9.19 4.66 -10.79
C PHE A 151 9.86 6.03 -10.71
N VAL A 152 10.11 6.60 -11.89
CA VAL A 152 10.56 7.97 -12.09
C VAL A 152 9.65 8.58 -13.14
N GLY A 153 9.01 9.68 -12.81
CA GLY A 153 8.18 10.45 -13.76
C GLY A 153 8.76 11.83 -13.99
N LEU A 154 8.80 12.25 -15.23
CA LEU A 154 9.17 13.60 -15.67
C LEU A 154 7.97 14.22 -16.35
N ASN A 155 7.65 15.46 -15.98
CA ASN A 155 6.51 16.17 -16.56
C ASN A 155 6.88 17.63 -16.86
N TRP A 156 6.64 18.05 -18.07
CA TRP A 156 6.78 19.43 -18.54
C TRP A 156 5.40 20.03 -18.76
N VAL A 157 5.26 21.28 -18.40
CA VAL A 157 4.03 22.06 -18.56
C VAL A 157 4.35 23.32 -19.34
N ASP A 158 3.47 23.73 -20.25
CA ASP A 158 3.57 24.96 -21.05
C ASP A 158 4.81 25.04 -21.96
N VAL A 159 5.32 23.92 -22.48
CA VAL A 159 6.57 23.90 -23.27
C VAL A 159 6.38 24.45 -24.68
N PHE A 160 5.28 24.09 -25.34
CA PHE A 160 5.00 24.51 -26.73
C PHE A 160 3.85 25.49 -26.80
N GLN A 161 2.83 25.32 -26.00
CA GLN A 161 1.65 26.16 -25.90
C GLN A 161 1.19 26.26 -24.46
N PRO A 162 0.50 27.37 -24.08
CA PRO A 162 -0.14 27.44 -22.78
C PRO A 162 -1.06 26.21 -22.52
N ASP A 163 -0.99 25.67 -21.33
CA ASP A 163 -1.77 24.51 -20.87
C ASP A 163 -1.40 23.14 -21.48
N ASP A 164 -0.36 23.03 -22.30
CA ASP A 164 0.12 21.72 -22.74
C ASP A 164 0.83 20.96 -21.61
N LYS A 165 0.84 19.63 -21.71
CA LYS A 165 1.50 18.75 -20.75
C LYS A 165 2.15 17.58 -21.47
N ILE A 166 3.43 17.37 -21.21
CA ILE A 166 4.19 16.24 -21.72
C ILE A 166 4.75 15.47 -20.52
N GLY A 167 4.53 14.18 -20.49
CA GLY A 167 5.01 13.32 -19.41
C GLY A 167 5.68 12.06 -19.95
N VAL A 168 6.71 11.62 -19.21
CA VAL A 168 7.40 10.35 -19.40
C VAL A 168 7.52 9.65 -18.04
N ALA A 169 7.21 8.35 -17.97
CA ALA A 169 7.33 7.53 -16.75
C ALA A 169 7.78 6.11 -17.10
#